data_e319ad3934106faeeb88aac2cd33eb48
#
_entry.id   e319ad3934106faeeb88aac2cd33eb48
#
_cell.length_a   1.000
_cell.length_b   1.000
_cell.length_c   1.000
_cell.angle_alpha   90.00
_cell.angle_beta   90.00
_cell.angle_gamma   90.00
#
_symmetry.space_group_name_H-M   'P 1'
#
loop_
_entity.id
_entity.type
_entity.pdbx_description
1 polymer ?
#
loop_
_entity_poly.entity_id
_entity_poly.type
_entity_poly.pdbx_seq_one_letter_code
_entity_poly.pdbx_strand_id
1 'polypeptide(L)'
;DKFDVLLANPPFGKDIKVKGEEKLKQFDLAYNWKKEINTFSKTNKLKKEETIQILFIERSLKLLKDGGRLGIVLPETFFHAPKSRYVLHYMLRNNNVTWMLDLPHNTFRPHNNAKCVVIILEKNRPQQDFINMAVAEEIGHDHQGKEIYRWDYIKKETNKTELWDDIPLILEEVES
;
A
#
# COMPACT_ATOMS: atom_id res chain seq x y z
N ASP A 1 -4.31 10.75 -20.78
CA ASP A 1 -4.27 9.30 -20.96
C ASP A 1 -4.42 8.63 -19.59
N LYS A 2 -5.08 7.46 -19.57
CA LYS A 2 -5.24 6.61 -18.39
C LYS A 2 -4.56 5.27 -18.63
N PHE A 3 -4.15 4.62 -17.54
CA PHE A 3 -3.37 3.40 -17.56
C PHE A 3 -4.23 2.17 -17.20
N ASP A 4 -3.87 1.01 -17.73
CA ASP A 4 -4.49 -0.27 -17.38
C ASP A 4 -3.91 -0.82 -16.07
N VAL A 5 -2.61 -0.59 -15.83
CA VAL A 5 -1.90 -1.02 -14.61
C VAL A 5 -1.05 0.14 -14.11
N LEU A 6 -1.03 0.34 -12.80
CA LEU A 6 -0.20 1.31 -12.12
C LEU A 6 0.42 0.67 -10.87
N LEU A 7 1.74 0.79 -10.74
CA LEU A 7 2.46 0.42 -9.54
C LEU A 7 2.98 1.68 -8.85
N ALA A 8 2.74 1.81 -7.56
CA ALA A 8 3.11 2.99 -6.80
C ALA A 8 3.79 2.62 -5.48
N ASN A 9 4.94 3.22 -5.24
CA ASN A 9 5.60 3.25 -3.95
C ASN A 9 5.73 4.72 -3.52
N PRO A 10 4.67 5.31 -2.90
CA PRO A 10 4.69 6.71 -2.50
C PRO A 10 5.77 6.97 -1.45
N PRO A 11 6.33 8.18 -1.41
CA PRO A 11 7.30 8.52 -0.37
C PRO A 11 6.67 8.38 1.02
N PHE A 12 7.39 7.70 1.92
CA PHE A 12 6.99 7.53 3.30
C PHE A 12 7.38 8.76 4.12
N GLY A 13 6.49 9.24 4.95
CA GLY A 13 6.78 10.34 5.87
C GLY A 13 5.56 11.22 6.15
N LYS A 14 5.25 11.39 7.43
CA LYS A 14 4.15 12.26 7.87
C LYS A 14 4.45 13.74 7.65
N ASP A 15 5.72 14.07 7.44
CA ASP A 15 6.23 15.44 7.37
C ASP A 15 6.25 16.00 5.95
N ILE A 16 6.14 15.13 4.93
CA ILE A 16 6.07 15.55 3.54
C ILE A 16 4.64 15.96 3.20
N LYS A 17 4.40 17.26 3.23
CA LYS A 17 3.07 17.85 3.04
C LYS A 17 3.01 18.75 1.82
N VAL A 18 1.91 18.67 1.11
CA VAL A 18 1.56 19.59 0.03
C VAL A 18 0.71 20.72 0.58
N LYS A 19 1.06 21.95 0.21
CA LYS A 19 0.36 23.20 0.60
C LYS A 19 -0.06 23.96 -0.65
N GLY A 20 -1.01 24.86 -0.46
CA GLY A 20 -1.51 25.75 -1.52
C GLY A 20 -2.85 25.29 -2.08
N GLU A 21 -3.79 26.22 -2.06
CA GLU A 21 -5.20 25.97 -2.44
C GLU A 21 -5.32 25.42 -3.86
N GLU A 22 -4.64 26.02 -4.83
CA GLU A 22 -4.66 25.61 -6.23
C GLU A 22 -4.21 24.16 -6.46
N LYS A 23 -3.29 23.66 -5.64
CA LYS A 23 -2.82 22.28 -5.70
C LYS A 23 -3.80 21.34 -5.02
N LEU A 24 -4.28 21.71 -3.84
CA LEU A 24 -5.10 20.87 -2.99
C LEU A 24 -6.53 20.71 -3.51
N LYS A 25 -7.12 21.74 -4.09
CA LYS A 25 -8.51 21.69 -4.61
C LYS A 25 -8.74 20.65 -5.71
N GLN A 26 -7.67 20.14 -6.31
CA GLN A 26 -7.73 19.07 -7.31
C GLN A 26 -8.00 17.68 -6.72
N PHE A 27 -7.93 17.55 -5.38
CA PHE A 27 -8.02 16.28 -4.67
C PHE A 27 -9.19 16.28 -3.68
N ASP A 28 -10.02 15.26 -3.75
CA ASP A 28 -11.11 15.05 -2.79
C ASP A 28 -10.60 14.74 -1.40
N LEU A 29 -9.49 13.99 -1.30
CA LEU A 29 -8.86 13.64 -0.02
C LEU A 29 -8.19 14.85 0.67
N ALA A 30 -7.96 15.94 -0.05
CA ALA A 30 -7.49 17.20 0.53
C ALA A 30 -8.60 18.01 1.22
N TYR A 31 -9.85 17.60 1.17
CA TYR A 31 -10.94 18.17 1.93
C TYR A 31 -11.12 17.49 3.29
N ASN A 32 -11.79 18.15 4.23
CA ASN A 32 -12.19 17.49 5.47
C ASN A 32 -13.29 16.47 5.19
N TRP A 33 -13.22 15.35 5.90
CA TRP A 33 -14.22 14.29 5.83
C TRP A 33 -14.90 14.14 7.19
N LYS A 34 -16.20 14.01 7.18
CA LYS A 34 -17.03 13.80 8.35
C LYS A 34 -17.37 12.31 8.45
N LYS A 35 -17.17 11.73 9.63
CA LYS A 35 -17.64 10.38 9.93
C LYS A 35 -19.14 10.41 10.14
N GLU A 36 -19.83 9.51 9.50
CA GLU A 36 -21.26 9.21 9.68
C GLU A 36 -21.42 7.79 10.28
N ILE A 37 -22.63 7.28 10.40
CA ILE A 37 -22.87 5.99 11.11
C ILE A 37 -22.02 4.87 10.51
N ASN A 38 -22.07 4.64 9.21
CA ASN A 38 -21.33 3.56 8.52
C ASN A 38 -20.48 4.04 7.34
N THR A 39 -20.22 5.34 7.22
CA THR A 39 -19.53 5.92 6.06
C THR A 39 -18.76 7.18 6.42
N PHE A 40 -18.14 7.75 5.42
CA PHE A 40 -17.52 9.08 5.50
C PHE A 40 -18.01 9.92 4.33
N SER A 41 -18.32 11.18 4.59
CA SER A 41 -18.70 12.14 3.57
C SER A 41 -17.70 13.29 3.47
N LYS A 42 -17.37 13.68 2.24
CA LYS A 42 -16.54 14.85 1.97
C LYS A 42 -17.30 16.11 2.29
N THR A 43 -16.67 17.04 3.01
CA THR A 43 -17.19 18.38 3.25
C THR A 43 -16.68 19.38 2.21
N ASN A 44 -17.22 20.59 2.22
CA ASN A 44 -16.72 21.68 1.36
C ASN A 44 -15.50 22.43 1.95
N LYS A 45 -14.97 21.98 3.10
CA LYS A 45 -13.85 22.64 3.77
C LYS A 45 -12.52 22.06 3.32
N LEU A 46 -11.77 22.78 2.50
CA LEU A 46 -10.42 22.44 2.08
C LEU A 46 -9.46 22.50 3.28
N LYS A 47 -8.55 21.54 3.35
CA LYS A 47 -7.45 21.55 4.34
C LYS A 47 -6.38 22.57 3.95
N LYS A 48 -5.64 23.06 4.93
CA LYS A 48 -4.48 23.94 4.68
C LYS A 48 -3.28 23.20 4.07
N GLU A 49 -3.16 21.93 4.40
CA GLU A 49 -2.13 21.03 3.92
C GLU A 49 -2.60 19.58 3.98
N GLU A 50 -2.04 18.71 3.15
CA GLU A 50 -2.26 17.27 3.20
C GLU A 50 -0.96 16.52 2.93
N THR A 51 -0.82 15.31 3.50
CA THR A 51 0.37 14.50 3.26
C THR A 51 0.43 14.03 1.81
N ILE A 52 1.62 14.06 1.25
CA ILE A 52 1.84 13.67 -0.13
C ILE A 52 1.37 12.24 -0.40
N GLN A 53 1.54 11.33 0.56
CA GLN A 53 1.12 9.94 0.46
C GLN A 53 -0.38 9.80 0.21
N ILE A 54 -1.23 10.55 0.93
CA ILE A 54 -2.69 10.53 0.74
C ILE A 54 -3.05 11.04 -0.66
N LEU A 55 -2.38 12.08 -1.12
CA LEU A 55 -2.62 12.62 -2.47
C LEU A 55 -2.15 11.66 -3.57
N PHE A 56 -1.08 10.88 -3.33
CA PHE A 56 -0.63 9.83 -4.24
C PHE A 56 -1.68 8.73 -4.43
N ILE A 57 -2.36 8.31 -3.37
CA ILE A 57 -3.45 7.32 -3.45
C ILE A 57 -4.53 7.81 -4.43
N GLU A 58 -5.04 9.02 -4.21
CA GLU A 58 -6.07 9.58 -5.09
C GLU A 58 -5.57 9.79 -6.52
N ARG A 59 -4.34 10.29 -6.69
CA ARG A 59 -3.75 10.49 -8.00
C ARG A 59 -3.61 9.16 -8.76
N SER A 60 -3.15 8.12 -8.09
CA SER A 60 -3.03 6.78 -8.67
C SER A 60 -4.39 6.27 -9.17
N LEU A 61 -5.43 6.38 -8.35
CA LEU A 61 -6.78 5.99 -8.75
C LEU A 61 -7.32 6.84 -9.91
N LYS A 62 -7.04 8.14 -9.94
CA LYS A 62 -7.45 9.02 -11.05
C LYS A 62 -6.76 8.70 -12.37
N LEU A 63 -5.53 8.21 -12.34
CA LEU A 63 -4.74 7.85 -13.52
C LEU A 63 -5.13 6.49 -14.11
N LEU A 64 -5.82 5.63 -13.37
CA LEU A 64 -6.27 4.33 -13.86
C LEU A 64 -7.54 4.46 -14.72
N LYS A 65 -7.66 3.60 -15.73
CA LYS A 65 -8.92 3.29 -16.38
C LYS A 65 -9.86 2.56 -15.43
N ASP A 66 -11.14 2.54 -15.72
CA ASP A 66 -12.09 1.69 -15.01
C ASP A 66 -11.80 0.22 -15.32
N GLY A 67 -11.76 -0.61 -14.28
CA GLY A 67 -11.25 -1.99 -14.35
C GLY A 67 -9.72 -2.11 -14.36
N GLY A 68 -8.99 -0.99 -14.35
CA GLY A 68 -7.53 -0.98 -14.24
C GLY A 68 -7.06 -1.38 -12.83
N ARG A 69 -5.86 -1.92 -12.73
CA ARG A 69 -5.27 -2.46 -11.50
C ARG A 69 -4.23 -1.51 -10.89
N LEU A 70 -4.32 -1.30 -9.59
CA LEU A 70 -3.33 -0.58 -8.78
C LEU A 70 -2.64 -1.53 -7.82
N GLY A 71 -1.31 -1.59 -7.89
CA GLY A 71 -0.48 -2.11 -6.80
C GLY A 71 0.15 -0.93 -6.06
N ILE A 72 -0.11 -0.80 -4.76
CA ILE A 72 0.41 0.32 -3.97
C ILE A 72 0.99 -0.16 -2.63
N VAL A 73 2.18 0.35 -2.31
CA VAL A 73 2.84 0.12 -1.02
C VAL A 73 2.42 1.20 -0.04
N LEU A 74 1.90 0.82 1.11
CA LEU A 74 1.48 1.74 2.17
C LEU A 74 2.07 1.29 3.52
N PRO A 75 2.45 2.24 4.40
CA PRO A 75 2.86 1.89 5.76
C PRO A 75 1.72 1.21 6.51
N GLU A 76 2.02 0.18 7.30
CA GLU A 76 1.05 -0.54 8.14
C GLU A 76 0.26 0.43 9.04
N THR A 77 0.92 1.44 9.58
CA THR A 77 0.27 2.47 10.43
C THR A 77 -0.89 3.18 9.76
N PHE A 78 -0.96 3.14 8.41
CA PHE A 78 -2.05 3.72 7.64
C PHE A 78 -3.40 3.03 7.94
N PHE A 79 -3.37 1.72 8.20
CA PHE A 79 -4.57 0.90 8.46
C PHE A 79 -5.09 1.04 9.90
N HIS A 80 -4.20 1.36 10.85
CA HIS A 80 -4.53 1.44 12.27
C HIS A 80 -4.85 2.86 12.74
N ALA A 81 -4.39 3.90 12.03
CA ALA A 81 -4.56 5.28 12.44
C ALA A 81 -6.02 5.75 12.23
N PRO A 82 -6.73 6.21 13.28
CA PRO A 82 -8.09 6.73 13.14
C PRO A 82 -8.20 7.87 12.12
N LYS A 83 -7.15 8.66 11.98
CA LYS A 83 -7.05 9.78 11.03
C LYS A 83 -7.02 9.35 9.56
N SER A 84 -6.67 8.08 9.26
CA SER A 84 -6.59 7.55 7.90
C SER A 84 -7.86 6.81 7.45
N ARG A 85 -8.82 6.59 8.34
CA ARG A 85 -10.02 5.79 8.04
C ARG A 85 -10.84 6.32 6.85
N TYR A 86 -10.95 7.64 6.70
CA TYR A 86 -11.66 8.23 5.56
C TYR A 86 -10.95 7.94 4.23
N VAL A 87 -9.61 7.80 4.25
CA VAL A 87 -8.82 7.46 3.06
C VAL A 87 -9.03 6.00 2.69
N LEU A 88 -9.01 5.10 3.68
CA LEU A 88 -9.36 3.69 3.45
C LEU A 88 -10.78 3.56 2.89
N HIS A 89 -11.73 4.29 3.47
CA HIS A 89 -13.09 4.33 2.94
C HIS A 89 -13.11 4.83 1.48
N TYR A 90 -12.35 5.87 1.14
CA TYR A 90 -12.25 6.39 -0.22
C TYR A 90 -11.68 5.34 -1.19
N MET A 91 -10.66 4.59 -0.76
CA MET A 91 -10.09 3.51 -1.57
C MET A 91 -11.07 2.36 -1.79
N LEU A 92 -11.79 1.95 -0.75
CA LEU A 92 -12.60 0.73 -0.75
C LEU A 92 -14.01 0.93 -1.35
N ARG A 93 -14.56 2.14 -1.27
CA ARG A 93 -16.00 2.36 -1.55
C ARG A 93 -16.45 2.02 -2.98
N ASN A 94 -15.55 2.09 -3.96
CA ASN A 94 -15.87 1.86 -5.38
C ASN A 94 -14.83 0.96 -6.07
N ASN A 95 -13.95 0.32 -5.32
CA ASN A 95 -12.90 -0.50 -5.89
C ASN A 95 -12.90 -1.88 -5.24
N ASN A 96 -12.46 -2.88 -5.98
CA ASN A 96 -12.29 -4.24 -5.52
C ASN A 96 -10.85 -4.44 -5.03
N VAL A 97 -10.64 -4.63 -3.73
CA VAL A 97 -9.33 -5.05 -3.21
C VAL A 97 -9.22 -6.56 -3.40
N THR A 98 -8.26 -6.98 -4.20
CA THR A 98 -8.04 -8.39 -4.55
C THR A 98 -6.99 -9.05 -3.67
N TRP A 99 -5.95 -8.30 -3.28
CA TRP A 99 -4.83 -8.81 -2.49
C TRP A 99 -4.34 -7.81 -1.46
N MET A 100 -3.91 -8.34 -0.32
CA MET A 100 -3.10 -7.64 0.69
C MET A 100 -1.89 -8.50 1.04
N LEU A 101 -0.68 -7.97 0.85
CA LEU A 101 0.56 -8.61 1.20
C LEU A 101 1.23 -7.85 2.33
N ASP A 102 1.37 -8.49 3.48
CA ASP A 102 2.11 -7.96 4.63
C ASP A 102 3.61 -8.20 4.42
N LEU A 103 4.39 -7.13 4.48
CA LEU A 103 5.84 -7.17 4.27
C LEU A 103 6.57 -7.10 5.63
N PRO A 104 7.72 -7.77 5.80
CA PRO A 104 8.48 -7.70 7.04
C PRO A 104 9.09 -6.32 7.30
N HIS A 105 9.46 -6.06 8.54
CA HIS A 105 10.01 -4.77 8.97
C HIS A 105 11.31 -4.36 8.28
N ASN A 106 12.07 -5.32 7.78
CA ASN A 106 13.35 -5.08 7.11
C ASN A 106 13.22 -4.76 5.62
N THR A 107 12.02 -4.83 5.02
CA THR A 107 11.80 -4.65 3.57
C THR A 107 12.49 -3.41 2.99
N PHE A 108 12.42 -2.28 3.68
CA PHE A 108 13.00 -1.01 3.23
C PHE A 108 14.25 -0.59 4.03
N ARG A 109 14.78 -1.49 4.85
CA ARG A 109 16.04 -1.27 5.57
C ARG A 109 17.25 -1.34 4.61
N PRO A 110 18.34 -0.63 4.92
CA PRO A 110 18.53 0.25 6.09
C PRO A 110 17.91 1.66 5.93
N HIS A 111 17.33 1.98 4.77
CA HIS A 111 16.91 3.35 4.43
C HIS A 111 15.62 3.80 5.12
N ASN A 112 14.72 2.87 5.44
CA ASN A 112 13.45 3.17 6.07
C ASN A 112 13.05 2.08 7.07
N ASN A 113 12.43 2.49 8.19
CA ASN A 113 11.96 1.59 9.26
C ASN A 113 10.46 1.27 9.18
N ALA A 114 9.75 1.77 8.19
CA ALA A 114 8.33 1.56 8.10
C ALA A 114 8.02 0.12 7.71
N LYS A 115 7.27 -0.58 8.54
CA LYS A 115 6.59 -1.80 8.13
C LYS A 115 5.50 -1.45 7.14
N CYS A 116 5.42 -2.16 6.03
CA CYS A 116 4.56 -1.84 4.91
C CYS A 116 3.66 -3.01 4.51
N VAL A 117 2.58 -2.66 3.85
CA VAL A 117 1.61 -3.58 3.23
C VAL A 117 1.49 -3.20 1.76
N VAL A 118 1.50 -4.18 0.87
CA VAL A 118 1.12 -4.00 -0.52
C VAL A 118 -0.36 -4.26 -0.66
N ILE A 119 -1.08 -3.33 -1.29
CA ILE A 119 -2.48 -3.53 -1.69
C ILE A 119 -2.54 -3.64 -3.21
N ILE A 120 -3.29 -4.63 -3.70
CA ILE A 120 -3.68 -4.73 -5.09
C ILE A 120 -5.19 -4.55 -5.17
N LEU A 121 -5.62 -3.60 -5.99
CA LEU A 121 -7.04 -3.33 -6.21
C LEU A 121 -7.37 -3.11 -7.68
N GLU A 122 -8.64 -3.33 -8.03
CA GLU A 122 -9.23 -3.03 -9.32
C GLU A 122 -10.17 -1.86 -9.19
N LYS A 123 -9.96 -0.84 -10.03
CA LYS A 123 -10.75 0.39 -9.99
C LYS A 123 -12.17 0.18 -10.54
N ASN A 124 -13.16 0.79 -9.86
CA ASN A 124 -14.57 0.78 -10.25
C ASN A 124 -15.10 -0.64 -10.50
N ARG A 125 -14.74 -1.58 -9.60
CA ARG A 125 -15.30 -2.92 -9.56
C ARG A 125 -15.97 -3.15 -8.21
N PRO A 126 -17.06 -3.91 -8.16
CA PRO A 126 -17.66 -4.29 -6.89
C PRO A 126 -16.68 -5.10 -6.06
N GLN A 127 -16.67 -4.88 -4.75
CA GLN A 127 -15.85 -5.66 -3.83
C GLN A 127 -16.30 -7.12 -3.88
N GLN A 128 -15.35 -8.03 -4.06
CA GLN A 128 -15.59 -9.47 -3.93
C GLN A 128 -15.80 -9.86 -2.46
N ASP A 129 -16.34 -11.05 -2.22
CA ASP A 129 -16.70 -11.52 -0.88
C ASP A 129 -15.47 -11.80 0.01
N PHE A 130 -14.30 -11.94 -0.56
CA PHE A 130 -13.05 -12.20 0.14
C PHE A 130 -11.92 -11.33 -0.41
N ILE A 131 -10.86 -11.18 0.39
CA ILE A 131 -9.58 -10.57 0.01
C ILE A 131 -8.51 -11.64 0.22
N ASN A 132 -7.69 -11.88 -0.81
CA ASN A 132 -6.54 -12.75 -0.66
C ASN A 132 -5.50 -12.06 0.22
N MET A 133 -4.92 -12.79 1.15
CA MET A 133 -3.91 -12.28 2.07
C MET A 133 -2.68 -13.17 2.07
N ALA A 134 -1.52 -12.56 2.01
CA ALA A 134 -0.24 -13.24 2.18
C ALA A 134 0.64 -12.47 3.16
N VAL A 135 1.53 -13.20 3.82
CA VAL A 135 2.53 -12.64 4.74
C VAL A 135 3.90 -13.11 4.29
N ALA A 136 4.78 -12.17 3.99
CA ALA A 136 6.19 -12.44 3.80
C ALA A 136 6.89 -12.24 5.15
N GLU A 137 7.55 -13.27 5.65
CA GLU A 137 8.34 -13.20 6.89
C GLU A 137 9.75 -12.72 6.60
N GLU A 138 10.32 -13.13 5.45
CA GLU A 138 11.66 -12.78 5.00
C GLU A 138 11.68 -12.33 3.54
N ILE A 139 12.64 -11.49 3.21
CA ILE A 139 12.82 -10.88 1.88
C ILE A 139 14.27 -10.89 1.39
N GLY A 140 15.06 -11.87 1.82
CA GLY A 140 16.42 -12.09 1.38
C GLY A 140 17.50 -11.24 2.05
N HIS A 141 17.15 -10.31 2.96
CA HIS A 141 18.12 -9.48 3.67
C HIS A 141 17.69 -9.12 5.10
N ASP A 142 18.65 -8.84 5.96
CA ASP A 142 18.45 -8.39 7.33
C ASP A 142 18.18 -6.87 7.42
N HIS A 143 18.08 -6.36 8.66
CA HIS A 143 17.87 -4.94 8.96
C HIS A 143 19.04 -4.02 8.57
N GLN A 144 20.21 -4.57 8.25
CA GLN A 144 21.39 -3.84 7.76
C GLN A 144 21.51 -3.90 6.22
N GLY A 145 20.62 -4.63 5.54
CA GLY A 145 20.68 -4.86 4.10
C GLY A 145 21.65 -5.98 3.70
N LYS A 146 22.08 -6.81 4.66
CA LYS A 146 22.91 -7.98 4.41
C LYS A 146 22.04 -9.14 3.96
N GLU A 147 22.48 -9.86 2.93
CA GLU A 147 21.82 -11.09 2.47
C GLU A 147 21.69 -12.13 3.57
N ILE A 148 20.51 -12.72 3.70
CA ILE A 148 20.23 -13.87 4.56
C ILE A 148 19.85 -15.07 3.71
N TYR A 149 20.29 -16.24 4.13
CA TYR A 149 20.14 -17.47 3.37
C TYR A 149 19.33 -18.52 4.15
N ARG A 150 18.60 -19.38 3.44
CA ARG A 150 17.83 -20.45 4.05
C ARG A 150 18.76 -21.45 4.74
N TRP A 151 18.30 -21.95 5.89
CA TRP A 151 18.97 -23.02 6.59
C TRP A 151 18.64 -24.37 5.95
N ASP A 152 19.65 -25.13 5.55
CA ASP A 152 19.50 -26.50 5.08
C ASP A 152 19.52 -27.46 6.29
N TYR A 153 18.35 -27.97 6.67
CA TYR A 153 18.18 -28.87 7.81
C TYR A 153 18.79 -30.26 7.57
N ILE A 154 18.96 -30.67 6.31
CA ILE A 154 19.57 -31.97 5.96
C ILE A 154 21.08 -31.91 6.13
N LYS A 155 21.70 -30.90 5.55
CA LYS A 155 23.13 -30.67 5.65
C LYS A 155 23.56 -30.01 6.96
N LYS A 156 22.61 -29.49 7.74
CA LYS A 156 22.83 -28.73 8.99
C LYS A 156 23.77 -27.53 8.79
N GLU A 157 23.63 -26.85 7.70
CA GLU A 157 24.39 -25.65 7.33
C GLU A 157 23.51 -24.62 6.61
N THR A 158 23.99 -23.39 6.50
CA THR A 158 23.30 -22.35 5.72
C THR A 158 23.50 -22.64 4.22
N ASN A 159 22.40 -22.72 3.47
CA ASN A 159 22.43 -22.84 2.02
C ASN A 159 22.78 -21.49 1.38
N LYS A 160 24.06 -21.23 1.13
CA LYS A 160 24.56 -19.97 0.59
C LYS A 160 24.15 -19.66 -0.85
N THR A 161 23.40 -20.56 -1.51
CA THR A 161 22.90 -20.34 -2.86
C THR A 161 21.44 -19.99 -2.91
N GLU A 162 20.72 -20.05 -1.78
CA GLU A 162 19.28 -19.79 -1.70
C GLU A 162 18.99 -18.70 -0.67
N LEU A 163 18.62 -17.51 -1.13
CA LEU A 163 18.19 -16.43 -0.26
C LEU A 163 16.92 -16.82 0.49
N TRP A 164 16.84 -16.42 1.73
CA TRP A 164 15.60 -16.56 2.49
C TRP A 164 14.65 -15.42 2.12
N ASP A 165 13.97 -15.62 1.00
CA ASP A 165 13.00 -14.67 0.43
C ASP A 165 11.69 -15.42 0.17
N ASP A 166 10.60 -14.92 0.74
CA ASP A 166 9.27 -15.54 0.62
C ASP A 166 8.48 -14.99 -0.57
N ILE A 167 8.91 -13.86 -1.15
CA ILE A 167 8.17 -13.24 -2.26
C ILE A 167 8.03 -14.15 -3.48
N PRO A 168 9.07 -14.86 -3.95
CA PRO A 168 8.92 -15.80 -5.08
C PRO A 168 7.88 -16.90 -4.81
N LEU A 169 7.84 -17.46 -3.59
CA LEU A 169 6.88 -18.50 -3.21
C LEU A 169 5.43 -17.97 -3.22
N ILE A 170 5.23 -16.74 -2.70
CA ILE A 170 3.92 -16.09 -2.72
C ILE A 170 3.46 -15.85 -4.17
N LEU A 171 4.37 -15.46 -5.07
CA LEU A 171 4.03 -15.23 -6.48
C LEU A 171 3.62 -16.55 -7.18
N GLU A 172 4.30 -17.65 -6.91
CA GLU A 172 3.92 -18.98 -7.45
C GLU A 172 2.51 -19.39 -7.05
N GLU A 173 2.10 -19.13 -5.80
CA GLU A 173 0.74 -19.41 -5.33
C GLU A 173 -0.32 -18.48 -5.94
N VAL A 174 0.04 -17.25 -6.28
CA VAL A 174 -0.85 -16.29 -6.95
C VAL A 174 -1.14 -16.67 -8.40
N GLU A 175 -0.18 -17.31 -9.08
CA GLU A 175 -0.29 -17.72 -10.49
C GLU A 175 -0.98 -19.09 -10.68
N SER A 176 -1.12 -19.88 -9.60
CA SER A 176 -1.77 -21.20 -9.61
C SER A 176 -3.29 -21.07 -9.47
#